data_403201ece7c9ab2c04300f0122271ca3
#
_entry.id   403201ece7c9ab2c04300f0122271ca3
#
_cell.length_a   1.000
_cell.length_b   1.000
_cell.length_c   1.000
_cell.angle_alpha   90.00
_cell.angle_beta   90.00
_cell.angle_gamma   90.00
#
_symmetry.space_group_name_H-M   'P 1'
#
loop_
_entity.id
_entity.type
_entity.pdbx_description
1 polymer ?
#
loop_
_entity_poly.entity_id
_entity_poly.type
_entity_poly.pdbx_seq_one_letter_code
_entity_poly.pdbx_strand_id
1 'polypeptide(L)'
;EALALIESVRTAGMDVTADIYPYVRNGIGLGSFLHPRHYAEGTEAFLETLGDPQVRAELRREVETTADWENWYRHVGMDWDNVLIVSGSNAVDERVINRSVAGAAQVLGTDVWNTFFDLVQARGVSVNPRSMNEEQKWQTLAADFVMIDTDASPVNPATSASAHPRAFGAFPRVIAKYVREDGVLSLEDAVRRMTSLAAPRLGLHDRGLIAPGLVADLLL
;
A
#
# COMPACT_ATOMS: atom_id res chain seq x y z
N GLU A 1 -16.09 -9.33 -3.35
CA GLU A 1 -15.88 -10.05 -4.62
C GLU A 1 -14.62 -10.94 -4.54
N ALA A 2 -13.40 -10.41 -4.28
CA ALA A 2 -12.17 -11.20 -4.18
C ALA A 2 -12.24 -12.30 -3.11
N LEU A 3 -12.72 -12.00 -1.89
CA LEU A 3 -12.90 -12.98 -0.84
C LEU A 3 -13.83 -14.13 -1.26
N ALA A 4 -14.96 -13.81 -1.88
CA ALA A 4 -15.91 -14.84 -2.34
C ALA A 4 -15.29 -15.74 -3.43
N LEU A 5 -14.42 -15.20 -4.29
CA LEU A 5 -13.69 -16.00 -5.26
C LEU A 5 -12.72 -16.97 -4.56
N ILE A 6 -11.94 -16.49 -3.59
CA ILE A 6 -11.02 -17.32 -2.80
C ILE A 6 -11.81 -18.41 -2.05
N GLU A 7 -12.91 -18.06 -1.41
CA GLU A 7 -13.79 -19.04 -0.72
C GLU A 7 -14.31 -20.12 -1.67
N SER A 8 -14.71 -19.73 -2.90
CA SER A 8 -15.23 -20.67 -3.89
C SER A 8 -14.18 -21.72 -4.31
N VAL A 9 -12.94 -21.28 -4.57
CA VAL A 9 -11.87 -22.22 -4.97
C VAL A 9 -11.39 -23.06 -3.79
N ARG A 10 -11.42 -22.53 -2.57
CA ARG A 10 -11.16 -23.31 -1.34
C ARG A 10 -12.21 -24.38 -1.12
N THR A 11 -13.49 -24.05 -1.35
CA THR A 11 -14.60 -25.02 -1.30
C THR A 11 -14.42 -26.14 -2.35
N ALA A 12 -13.84 -25.81 -3.51
CA ALA A 12 -13.48 -26.79 -4.54
C ALA A 12 -12.21 -27.62 -4.20
N GLY A 13 -11.63 -27.44 -3.02
CA GLY A 13 -10.48 -28.23 -2.53
C GLY A 13 -9.12 -27.63 -2.84
N MET A 14 -9.03 -26.41 -3.37
CA MET A 14 -7.74 -25.75 -3.58
C MET A 14 -7.21 -25.16 -2.26
N ASP A 15 -5.94 -25.35 -1.99
CA ASP A 15 -5.25 -24.78 -0.84
C ASP A 15 -4.75 -23.37 -1.14
N VAL A 16 -5.62 -22.38 -0.99
CA VAL A 16 -5.37 -20.95 -1.22
C VAL A 16 -5.50 -20.19 0.08
N THR A 17 -4.56 -19.30 0.36
CA THR A 17 -4.60 -18.30 1.45
C THR A 17 -4.37 -16.91 0.87
N ALA A 18 -4.65 -15.89 1.65
CA ALA A 18 -4.31 -14.51 1.34
C ALA A 18 -3.62 -13.87 2.55
N ASP A 19 -3.04 -12.71 2.33
CA ASP A 19 -2.47 -11.87 3.38
C ASP A 19 -2.96 -10.43 3.28
N ILE A 20 -2.76 -9.66 4.34
CA ILE A 20 -3.15 -8.25 4.40
C ILE A 20 -2.36 -7.51 5.50
N TYR A 21 -1.87 -6.32 5.18
CA TYR A 21 -1.34 -5.43 6.21
C TYR A 21 -2.46 -4.54 6.82
N PRO A 22 -2.33 -4.15 8.10
CA PRO A 22 -3.41 -3.50 8.85
C PRO A 22 -3.46 -1.98 8.69
N TYR A 23 -3.31 -1.47 7.47
CA TYR A 23 -3.38 -0.03 7.15
C TYR A 23 -4.24 0.22 5.91
N VAL A 24 -4.85 1.39 5.83
CA VAL A 24 -5.72 1.80 4.72
C VAL A 24 -4.99 2.64 3.66
N ARG A 25 -3.71 2.89 3.87
CA ARG A 25 -2.83 3.56 2.91
C ARG A 25 -1.81 2.57 2.35
N ASN A 26 -1.51 2.72 1.07
CA ASN A 26 -0.42 2.00 0.41
C ASN A 26 0.89 2.79 0.48
N GLY A 27 1.97 2.20 -0.02
CA GLY A 27 3.24 2.89 -0.29
C GLY A 27 3.67 2.58 -1.72
N ILE A 28 3.64 3.58 -2.61
CA ILE A 28 3.97 3.43 -4.03
C ILE A 28 4.71 4.66 -4.56
N GLY A 29 5.32 4.52 -5.73
CA GLY A 29 5.84 5.66 -6.48
C GLY A 29 4.72 6.47 -7.12
N LEU A 30 4.82 7.81 -7.12
CA LEU A 30 3.78 8.68 -7.69
C LEU A 30 3.55 8.42 -9.19
N GLY A 31 4.58 8.01 -9.93
CA GLY A 31 4.46 7.67 -11.35
C GLY A 31 3.51 6.49 -11.65
N SER A 32 3.20 5.64 -10.64
CA SER A 32 2.23 4.54 -10.80
C SER A 32 0.79 5.00 -11.02
N PHE A 33 0.49 6.28 -10.85
CA PHE A 33 -0.80 6.88 -11.21
C PHE A 33 -1.02 7.02 -12.72
N LEU A 34 0.04 6.89 -13.52
CA LEU A 34 -0.01 6.88 -14.97
C LEU A 34 -0.01 5.45 -15.51
N HIS A 35 -0.62 5.25 -16.68
CA HIS A 35 -0.71 3.92 -17.27
C HIS A 35 0.69 3.35 -17.57
N PRO A 36 1.01 2.09 -17.20
CA PRO A 36 2.34 1.48 -17.38
C PRO A 36 2.85 1.52 -18.82
N ARG A 37 1.96 1.54 -19.82
CA ARG A 37 2.34 1.62 -21.25
C ARG A 37 3.21 2.82 -21.59
N HIS A 38 3.05 3.95 -20.88
CA HIS A 38 3.84 5.16 -21.12
C HIS A 38 5.32 4.98 -20.79
N TYR A 39 5.64 4.00 -19.95
CA TYR A 39 7.02 3.67 -19.56
C TYR A 39 7.66 2.58 -20.43
N ALA A 40 6.95 2.02 -21.42
CA ALA A 40 7.40 0.88 -22.21
C ALA A 40 8.67 1.19 -23.06
N GLU A 41 8.81 2.41 -23.55
CA GLU A 41 9.97 2.85 -24.33
C GLU A 41 11.08 3.48 -23.48
N GLY A 42 10.93 3.44 -22.17
CA GLY A 42 11.90 3.96 -21.19
C GLY A 42 11.38 5.17 -20.40
N THR A 43 11.67 5.15 -19.13
CA THR A 43 11.21 6.19 -18.18
C THR A 43 11.72 7.58 -18.56
N GLU A 44 12.98 7.71 -18.96
CA GLU A 44 13.59 8.99 -19.34
C GLU A 44 12.83 9.69 -20.47
N ALA A 45 12.67 8.96 -21.60
CA ALA A 45 12.00 9.48 -22.78
C ALA A 45 10.56 9.92 -22.46
N PHE A 46 9.85 9.14 -21.68
CA PHE A 46 8.49 9.50 -21.27
C PHE A 46 8.46 10.78 -20.40
N LEU A 47 9.32 10.87 -19.38
CA LEU A 47 9.33 12.04 -18.49
C LEU A 47 9.68 13.34 -19.21
N GLU A 48 10.47 13.30 -20.28
CA GLU A 48 10.74 14.48 -21.13
C GLU A 48 9.47 15.00 -21.80
N THR A 49 8.55 14.12 -22.19
CA THR A 49 7.27 14.52 -22.82
C THR A 49 6.35 15.29 -21.87
N LEU A 50 6.51 15.13 -20.56
CA LEU A 50 5.71 15.85 -19.56
C LEU A 50 5.97 17.38 -19.54
N GLY A 51 6.96 17.88 -20.27
CA GLY A 51 7.13 19.30 -20.51
C GLY A 51 6.06 19.91 -21.42
N ASP A 52 5.37 19.09 -22.24
CA ASP A 52 4.34 19.54 -23.18
C ASP A 52 2.96 19.61 -22.50
N PRO A 53 2.29 20.79 -22.46
CA PRO A 53 0.96 20.94 -21.90
C PRO A 53 -0.11 20.10 -22.61
N GLN A 54 0.05 19.77 -23.90
CA GLN A 54 -0.90 18.90 -24.62
C GLN A 54 -0.80 17.46 -24.11
N VAL A 55 0.43 16.96 -23.92
CA VAL A 55 0.66 15.63 -23.35
C VAL A 55 0.05 15.53 -21.96
N ARG A 56 0.27 16.54 -21.10
CA ARG A 56 -0.35 16.59 -19.77
C ARG A 56 -1.89 16.55 -19.83
N ALA A 57 -2.50 17.27 -20.75
CA ALA A 57 -3.95 17.30 -20.91
C ALA A 57 -4.51 15.95 -21.37
N GLU A 58 -3.79 15.25 -22.25
CA GLU A 58 -4.16 13.91 -22.70
C GLU A 58 -4.03 12.87 -21.59
N LEU A 59 -2.92 12.87 -20.87
CA LEU A 59 -2.68 11.98 -19.73
C LEU A 59 -3.70 12.21 -18.60
N ARG A 60 -4.02 13.47 -18.30
CA ARG A 60 -5.08 13.80 -17.35
C ARG A 60 -6.41 13.18 -17.77
N ARG A 61 -6.82 13.37 -19.01
CA ARG A 61 -8.07 12.80 -19.54
C ARG A 61 -8.06 11.29 -19.44
N GLU A 62 -6.94 10.64 -19.78
CA GLU A 62 -6.79 9.19 -19.65
C GLU A 62 -6.98 8.74 -18.21
N VAL A 63 -6.29 9.34 -17.26
CA VAL A 63 -6.38 9.01 -15.83
C VAL A 63 -7.81 9.23 -15.30
N GLU A 64 -8.48 10.30 -15.71
CA GLU A 64 -9.84 10.61 -15.28
C GLU A 64 -10.90 9.67 -15.90
N THR A 65 -10.70 9.16 -17.13
CA THR A 65 -11.77 8.48 -17.89
C THR A 65 -11.56 7.00 -18.12
N THR A 66 -10.30 6.52 -18.18
CA THR A 66 -9.98 5.15 -18.58
C THR A 66 -9.78 4.25 -17.34
N ALA A 67 -10.15 2.98 -17.45
CA ALA A 67 -10.14 2.02 -16.33
C ALA A 67 -9.67 0.62 -16.77
N ASP A 68 -8.82 0.53 -17.79
CA ASP A 68 -8.28 -0.73 -18.35
C ASP A 68 -6.96 -1.16 -17.69
N TRP A 69 -6.53 -0.43 -16.66
CA TRP A 69 -5.39 -0.79 -15.79
C TRP A 69 -5.71 -0.50 -14.32
N GLU A 70 -4.78 -0.82 -13.41
CA GLU A 70 -4.86 -0.45 -11.99
C GLU A 70 -4.70 1.08 -11.84
N ASN A 71 -5.79 1.81 -12.03
CA ASN A 71 -5.82 3.26 -11.99
C ASN A 71 -5.90 3.78 -10.54
N TRP A 72 -4.76 4.13 -9.97
CA TRP A 72 -4.63 4.60 -8.59
C TRP A 72 -5.45 5.86 -8.28
N TYR A 73 -5.67 6.74 -9.26
CA TYR A 73 -6.51 7.91 -9.06
C TYR A 73 -7.97 7.55 -8.75
N ARG A 74 -8.48 6.47 -9.37
CA ARG A 74 -9.80 5.93 -9.05
C ARG A 74 -9.83 5.25 -7.68
N HIS A 75 -8.78 4.54 -7.29
CA HIS A 75 -8.68 3.89 -5.98
C HIS A 75 -8.67 4.89 -4.82
N VAL A 76 -8.18 6.09 -5.04
CA VAL A 76 -8.25 7.17 -4.03
C VAL A 76 -9.51 8.03 -4.13
N GLY A 77 -10.52 7.58 -4.91
CA GLY A 77 -11.79 8.30 -5.06
C GLY A 77 -11.69 9.53 -5.95
N MET A 78 -10.71 9.60 -6.86
CA MET A 78 -10.42 10.74 -7.73
C MET A 78 -10.12 12.04 -6.95
N ASP A 79 -9.52 11.89 -5.77
CA ASP A 79 -9.26 12.98 -4.84
C ASP A 79 -7.77 13.02 -4.45
N TRP A 80 -7.09 14.08 -4.85
CA TRP A 80 -5.67 14.31 -4.57
C TRP A 80 -5.38 14.60 -3.09
N ASP A 81 -6.37 14.90 -2.26
CA ASP A 81 -6.20 14.99 -0.82
C ASP A 81 -5.96 13.63 -0.16
N ASN A 82 -6.34 12.55 -0.83
CA ASN A 82 -6.08 11.18 -0.39
C ASN A 82 -4.67 10.67 -0.73
N VAL A 83 -3.83 11.45 -1.43
CA VAL A 83 -2.48 11.06 -1.86
C VAL A 83 -1.43 11.84 -1.09
N LEU A 84 -0.88 11.25 -0.02
CA LEU A 84 0.13 11.87 0.85
C LEU A 84 1.53 11.69 0.25
N ILE A 85 2.26 12.78 0.05
CA ILE A 85 3.66 12.77 -0.37
C ILE A 85 4.53 12.46 0.85
N VAL A 86 5.36 11.42 0.79
CA VAL A 86 6.17 10.99 1.94
C VAL A 86 7.67 11.17 1.74
N SER A 87 8.12 11.14 0.49
CA SER A 87 9.51 11.47 0.15
C SER A 87 9.63 11.89 -1.31
N GLY A 88 10.74 12.51 -1.65
CA GLY A 88 11.08 12.90 -3.02
C GLY A 88 12.58 13.00 -3.22
N SER A 89 13.02 13.15 -4.48
CA SER A 89 14.40 13.48 -4.81
C SER A 89 14.77 14.91 -4.36
N ASN A 90 16.02 15.26 -4.44
CA ASN A 90 16.50 16.64 -4.14
C ASN A 90 15.88 17.73 -5.06
N ALA A 91 15.20 17.34 -6.14
CA ALA A 91 14.48 18.25 -7.02
C ALA A 91 13.08 18.62 -6.50
N VAL A 92 12.60 17.93 -5.44
CA VAL A 92 11.29 18.17 -4.84
C VAL A 92 11.42 19.19 -3.72
N ASP A 93 10.54 20.20 -3.72
CA ASP A 93 10.48 21.20 -2.65
C ASP A 93 10.11 20.52 -1.32
N GLU A 94 10.96 20.64 -0.30
CA GLU A 94 10.77 20.02 1.00
C GLU A 94 9.45 20.44 1.68
N ARG A 95 8.90 21.62 1.35
CA ARG A 95 7.64 22.12 1.90
C ARG A 95 6.43 21.27 1.52
N VAL A 96 6.53 20.44 0.47
CA VAL A 96 5.44 19.54 0.04
C VAL A 96 5.50 18.17 0.71
N ILE A 97 6.60 17.81 1.36
CA ILE A 97 6.71 16.55 2.10
C ILE A 97 5.73 16.53 3.27
N ASN A 98 5.08 15.40 3.49
CA ASN A 98 3.98 15.19 4.45
C ASN A 98 2.71 16.02 4.15
N ARG A 99 2.53 16.47 2.90
CA ARG A 99 1.28 17.05 2.41
C ARG A 99 0.61 16.14 1.40
N SER A 100 -0.70 16.30 1.23
CA SER A 100 -1.39 15.72 0.07
C SER A 100 -0.92 16.40 -1.22
N VAL A 101 -1.13 15.75 -2.37
CA VAL A 101 -0.83 16.39 -3.67
C VAL A 101 -1.64 17.67 -3.85
N ALA A 102 -2.92 17.69 -3.40
CA ALA A 102 -3.74 18.91 -3.38
C ALA A 102 -3.14 19.98 -2.45
N GLY A 103 -2.69 19.61 -1.24
CA GLY A 103 -2.01 20.52 -0.32
C GLY A 103 -0.67 21.03 -0.85
N ALA A 104 0.06 20.22 -1.61
CA ALA A 104 1.28 20.64 -2.29
C ALA A 104 0.99 21.71 -3.36
N ALA A 105 -0.06 21.52 -4.16
CA ALA A 105 -0.50 22.51 -5.14
C ALA A 105 -0.80 23.87 -4.52
N GLN A 106 -1.46 23.88 -3.35
CA GLN A 106 -1.73 25.12 -2.59
C GLN A 106 -0.43 25.80 -2.14
N VAL A 107 0.52 25.04 -1.60
CA VAL A 107 1.81 25.58 -1.13
C VAL A 107 2.65 26.15 -2.27
N LEU A 108 2.61 25.49 -3.44
CA LEU A 108 3.35 25.92 -4.62
C LEU A 108 2.63 27.00 -5.44
N GLY A 109 1.33 27.25 -5.16
CA GLY A 109 0.53 28.21 -5.92
C GLY A 109 0.25 27.77 -7.36
N THR A 110 0.11 26.46 -7.59
CA THR A 110 -0.06 25.85 -8.92
C THR A 110 -1.35 25.03 -9.00
N ASP A 111 -1.77 24.67 -10.21
CA ASP A 111 -2.85 23.71 -10.43
C ASP A 111 -2.46 22.30 -9.95
N VAL A 112 -3.40 21.56 -9.40
CA VAL A 112 -3.13 20.25 -8.80
C VAL A 112 -2.60 19.21 -9.81
N TRP A 113 -3.11 19.23 -11.04
CA TRP A 113 -2.62 18.32 -12.08
C TRP A 113 -1.21 18.71 -12.58
N ASN A 114 -0.93 20.00 -12.70
CA ASN A 114 0.42 20.46 -13.00
C ASN A 114 1.39 20.08 -11.87
N THR A 115 0.98 20.27 -10.62
CA THR A 115 1.77 19.80 -9.45
C THR A 115 2.05 18.30 -9.51
N PHE A 116 1.03 17.48 -9.83
CA PHE A 116 1.20 16.04 -10.00
C PHE A 116 2.24 15.72 -11.08
N PHE A 117 2.12 16.30 -12.27
CA PHE A 117 3.07 16.04 -13.36
C PHE A 117 4.49 16.53 -13.05
N ASP A 118 4.61 17.70 -12.42
CA ASP A 118 5.93 18.23 -12.00
C ASP A 118 6.60 17.29 -10.97
N LEU A 119 5.83 16.75 -10.01
CA LEU A 119 6.33 15.79 -9.04
C LEU A 119 6.70 14.45 -9.69
N VAL A 120 5.96 13.96 -10.67
CA VAL A 120 6.33 12.77 -11.44
C VAL A 120 7.62 13.01 -12.21
N GLN A 121 7.77 14.17 -12.86
CA GLN A 121 8.95 14.56 -13.63
C GLN A 121 10.19 14.74 -12.73
N ALA A 122 10.02 15.21 -11.49
CA ALA A 122 11.09 15.32 -10.50
C ALA A 122 11.67 13.98 -10.06
N ARG A 123 10.98 12.86 -10.30
CA ARG A 123 11.36 11.47 -9.99
C ARG A 123 11.52 11.17 -8.51
N GLY A 124 11.50 9.88 -8.22
CA GLY A 124 11.76 9.38 -6.85
C GLY A 124 10.74 9.86 -5.81
N VAL A 125 9.58 10.36 -6.25
CA VAL A 125 8.51 10.75 -5.34
C VAL A 125 7.73 9.52 -4.91
N SER A 126 7.77 9.23 -3.61
CA SER A 126 6.96 8.19 -2.98
C SER A 126 5.74 8.80 -2.30
N VAL A 127 4.63 8.10 -2.41
CA VAL A 127 3.34 8.54 -1.85
C VAL A 127 2.66 7.44 -1.08
N ASN A 128 1.81 7.83 -0.12
CA ASN A 128 0.94 6.93 0.61
C ASN A 128 -0.53 7.23 0.25
N PRO A 129 -1.06 6.66 -0.86
CA PRO A 129 -2.45 6.84 -1.24
C PRO A 129 -3.39 6.11 -0.29
N ARG A 130 -4.49 6.76 0.07
CA ARG A 130 -5.58 6.15 0.85
C ARG A 130 -6.54 5.43 -0.10
N SER A 131 -6.17 4.24 -0.52
CA SER A 131 -6.89 3.44 -1.51
C SER A 131 -7.77 2.34 -0.91
N MET A 132 -7.77 2.18 0.41
CA MET A 132 -8.55 1.20 1.14
C MET A 132 -9.35 1.86 2.26
N ASN A 133 -10.32 1.14 2.84
CA ASN A 133 -11.10 1.59 3.99
C ASN A 133 -11.11 0.54 5.10
N GLU A 134 -11.48 0.95 6.32
CA GLU A 134 -11.49 0.06 7.49
C GLU A 134 -12.56 -1.04 7.38
N GLU A 135 -13.71 -0.77 6.76
CA GLU A 135 -14.76 -1.78 6.61
C GLU A 135 -14.29 -2.95 5.75
N GLN A 136 -13.61 -2.67 4.63
CA GLN A 136 -12.99 -3.73 3.81
C GLN A 136 -11.89 -4.48 4.58
N LYS A 137 -11.13 -3.78 5.44
CA LYS A 137 -10.16 -4.44 6.33
C LYS A 137 -10.84 -5.40 7.29
N TRP A 138 -11.93 -4.99 7.94
CA TRP A 138 -12.70 -5.85 8.84
C TRP A 138 -13.25 -7.08 8.11
N GLN A 139 -13.85 -6.90 6.93
CA GLN A 139 -14.34 -8.01 6.12
C GLN A 139 -13.22 -9.00 5.76
N THR A 140 -12.05 -8.48 5.37
CA THR A 140 -10.90 -9.32 5.02
C THR A 140 -10.36 -10.05 6.25
N LEU A 141 -10.24 -9.37 7.39
CA LEU A 141 -9.78 -9.95 8.64
C LEU A 141 -10.79 -10.93 9.25
N ALA A 142 -12.07 -10.88 8.89
CA ALA A 142 -13.05 -11.89 9.31
C ALA A 142 -12.84 -13.25 8.63
N ALA A 143 -12.18 -13.31 7.46
CA ALA A 143 -11.90 -14.56 6.76
C ALA A 143 -10.74 -15.31 7.42
N ASP A 144 -10.94 -16.58 7.78
CA ASP A 144 -10.01 -17.40 8.59
C ASP A 144 -8.71 -17.81 7.86
N PHE A 145 -8.70 -17.72 6.54
CA PHE A 145 -7.59 -18.03 5.66
C PHE A 145 -6.66 -16.83 5.37
N VAL A 146 -6.96 -15.66 5.93
CA VAL A 146 -6.17 -14.45 5.72
C VAL A 146 -5.11 -14.32 6.80
N MET A 147 -3.86 -14.22 6.39
CA MET A 147 -2.69 -13.97 7.24
C MET A 147 -2.45 -12.46 7.41
N ILE A 148 -1.60 -12.12 8.36
CA ILE A 148 -1.14 -10.75 8.55
C ILE A 148 0.29 -10.64 8.01
N ASP A 149 0.50 -9.62 7.19
CA ASP A 149 1.81 -9.28 6.65
C ASP A 149 2.21 -7.83 6.96
N THR A 150 3.36 -7.40 6.46
CA THR A 150 3.82 -6.00 6.55
C THR A 150 3.86 -5.32 5.20
N ASP A 151 3.95 -6.09 4.10
CA ASP A 151 4.24 -5.59 2.73
C ASP A 151 5.34 -4.51 2.74
N ALA A 152 6.38 -4.74 3.55
CA ALA A 152 7.47 -3.78 3.75
C ALA A 152 8.83 -4.47 3.78
N SER A 153 9.82 -3.85 3.16
CA SER A 153 11.21 -4.23 3.32
C SER A 153 11.71 -3.90 4.73
N PRO A 154 12.71 -4.61 5.24
CA PRO A 154 13.39 -4.23 6.47
C PRO A 154 13.97 -2.81 6.36
N VAL A 155 13.66 -1.96 7.33
CA VAL A 155 14.13 -0.57 7.38
C VAL A 155 14.81 -0.28 8.71
N ASN A 156 15.83 0.56 8.67
CA ASN A 156 16.46 1.07 9.88
C ASN A 156 15.74 2.37 10.30
N PRO A 157 15.09 2.41 11.48
CA PRO A 157 14.33 3.59 11.91
C PRO A 157 15.21 4.84 12.08
N ALA A 158 16.50 4.67 12.34
CA ALA A 158 17.42 5.80 12.48
C ALA A 158 17.77 6.50 11.15
N THR A 159 17.57 5.81 10.01
CA THR A 159 17.94 6.32 8.67
C THR A 159 16.77 6.40 7.71
N SER A 160 15.59 5.95 8.11
CA SER A 160 14.40 5.81 7.23
C SER A 160 13.24 6.64 7.77
N ALA A 161 13.42 7.96 7.83
CA ALA A 161 12.42 8.89 8.39
C ALA A 161 11.07 8.90 7.66
N SER A 162 11.02 8.42 6.42
CA SER A 162 9.82 8.39 5.56
C SER A 162 9.24 7.00 5.31
N ALA A 163 9.68 5.98 6.08
CA ALA A 163 9.15 4.63 5.90
C ALA A 163 7.65 4.57 6.25
N HIS A 164 6.88 3.82 5.44
CA HIS A 164 5.48 3.58 5.76
C HIS A 164 5.36 2.93 7.16
N PRO A 165 4.41 3.35 8.02
CA PRO A 165 4.29 2.82 9.39
C PRO A 165 4.09 1.30 9.44
N ARG A 166 3.64 0.66 8.37
CA ARG A 166 3.52 -0.80 8.28
C ARG A 166 4.85 -1.54 8.50
N ALA A 167 5.98 -0.92 8.19
CA ALA A 167 7.30 -1.49 8.42
C ALA A 167 7.62 -1.74 9.91
N PHE A 168 6.98 -1.01 10.81
CA PHE A 168 7.23 -1.10 12.26
C PHE A 168 6.00 -1.52 13.05
N GLY A 169 4.82 -1.10 12.63
CA GLY A 169 3.60 -1.15 13.41
C GLY A 169 2.56 -2.16 12.95
N ALA A 170 2.79 -2.97 11.92
CA ALA A 170 1.77 -3.88 11.40
C ALA A 170 1.26 -4.85 12.49
N PHE A 171 2.12 -5.64 13.08
CA PHE A 171 1.73 -6.64 14.08
C PHE A 171 1.21 -6.02 15.38
N PRO A 172 1.86 -5.01 16.00
CA PRO A 172 1.31 -4.33 17.16
C PRO A 172 -0.06 -3.69 16.89
N ARG A 173 -0.28 -3.13 15.69
CA ARG A 173 -1.57 -2.53 15.30
C ARG A 173 -2.69 -3.57 15.24
N VAL A 174 -2.42 -4.79 14.78
CA VAL A 174 -3.44 -5.87 14.78
C VAL A 174 -3.95 -6.09 16.19
N ILE A 175 -3.07 -6.23 17.16
CA ILE A 175 -3.46 -6.46 18.56
C ILE A 175 -4.14 -5.22 19.17
N ALA A 176 -3.58 -4.03 18.95
CA ALA A 176 -4.14 -2.80 19.52
C ALA A 176 -5.51 -2.47 18.94
N LYS A 177 -5.60 -2.38 17.61
CA LYS A 177 -6.82 -1.93 16.93
C LYS A 177 -7.83 -3.07 16.76
N TYR A 178 -7.47 -4.14 16.03
CA TYR A 178 -8.46 -5.12 15.59
C TYR A 178 -8.84 -6.15 16.66
N VAL A 179 -7.99 -6.37 17.68
CA VAL A 179 -8.33 -7.20 18.84
C VAL A 179 -8.93 -6.35 19.96
N ARG A 180 -8.22 -5.29 20.44
CA ARG A 180 -8.62 -4.59 21.67
C ARG A 180 -9.66 -3.50 21.46
N GLU A 181 -9.53 -2.69 20.38
CA GLU A 181 -10.41 -1.55 20.12
C GLU A 181 -11.66 -1.97 19.35
N ASP A 182 -11.47 -2.62 18.20
CA ASP A 182 -12.57 -2.96 17.28
C ASP A 182 -13.23 -4.31 17.60
N GLY A 183 -12.54 -5.24 18.28
CA GLY A 183 -13.04 -6.57 18.61
C GLY A 183 -13.34 -7.47 17.39
N VAL A 184 -12.68 -7.23 16.26
CA VAL A 184 -12.86 -7.98 15.01
C VAL A 184 -12.22 -9.36 15.09
N LEU A 185 -11.11 -9.48 15.84
CA LEU A 185 -10.37 -10.72 16.04
C LEU A 185 -10.27 -11.04 17.53
N SER A 186 -10.27 -12.34 17.87
CA SER A 186 -9.76 -12.76 19.18
C SER A 186 -8.22 -12.65 19.21
N LEU A 187 -7.63 -12.57 20.40
CA LEU A 187 -6.18 -12.54 20.55
C LEU A 187 -5.55 -13.83 19.98
N GLU A 188 -6.16 -14.98 20.25
CA GLU A 188 -5.69 -16.28 19.78
C GLU A 188 -5.69 -16.37 18.25
N ASP A 189 -6.77 -15.87 17.60
CA ASP A 189 -6.84 -15.87 16.13
C ASP A 189 -5.85 -14.88 15.51
N ALA A 190 -5.67 -13.69 16.10
CA ALA A 190 -4.66 -12.75 15.67
C ALA A 190 -3.24 -13.36 15.75
N VAL A 191 -2.90 -14.02 16.87
CA VAL A 191 -1.61 -14.70 17.02
C VAL A 191 -1.47 -15.83 16.00
N ARG A 192 -2.50 -16.66 15.80
CA ARG A 192 -2.50 -17.72 14.78
C ARG A 192 -2.17 -17.19 13.39
N ARG A 193 -2.79 -16.08 12.98
CA ARG A 193 -2.60 -15.45 11.66
C ARG A 193 -1.20 -14.88 11.45
N MET A 194 -0.55 -14.45 12.54
CA MET A 194 0.81 -13.91 12.53
C MET A 194 1.89 -14.99 12.70
N THR A 195 1.52 -16.24 13.00
CA THR A 195 2.44 -17.32 13.35
C THR A 195 2.11 -18.63 12.63
N SER A 196 1.26 -19.48 13.25
CA SER A 196 1.02 -20.85 12.79
C SER A 196 0.24 -20.98 11.48
N LEU A 197 -0.48 -19.96 11.05
CA LEU A 197 -1.09 -19.92 9.72
C LEU A 197 -0.07 -19.57 8.63
N ALA A 198 0.86 -18.64 8.93
CA ALA A 198 1.85 -18.15 7.97
C ALA A 198 3.07 -19.09 7.84
N ALA A 199 3.57 -19.65 8.93
CA ALA A 199 4.80 -20.45 8.95
C ALA A 199 4.81 -21.61 7.93
N PRO A 200 3.76 -22.44 7.82
CA PRO A 200 3.74 -23.54 6.83
C PRO A 200 3.75 -23.03 5.39
N ARG A 201 3.20 -21.84 5.10
CA ARG A 201 3.23 -21.23 3.76
C ARG A 201 4.62 -20.84 3.32
N LEU A 202 5.50 -20.57 4.28
CA LEU A 202 6.92 -20.28 4.07
C LEU A 202 7.81 -21.54 4.17
N GLY A 203 7.21 -22.72 4.32
CA GLY A 203 7.95 -23.97 4.50
C GLY A 203 8.59 -24.10 5.90
N LEU A 204 8.19 -23.30 6.86
CA LEU A 204 8.68 -23.31 8.24
C LEU A 204 7.84 -24.28 9.10
N HIS A 205 8.15 -25.57 9.01
CA HIS A 205 7.34 -26.61 9.69
C HIS A 205 7.72 -26.85 11.15
N ASP A 206 8.82 -26.26 11.63
CA ASP A 206 9.37 -26.45 12.96
C ASP A 206 9.14 -25.26 13.91
N ARG A 207 8.33 -24.27 13.52
CA ARG A 207 8.04 -23.05 14.28
C ARG A 207 6.62 -22.52 14.05
N GLY A 208 6.27 -21.40 14.70
CA GLY A 208 4.93 -20.80 14.62
C GLY A 208 3.95 -21.34 15.65
N LEU A 209 4.36 -22.34 16.44
CA LEU A 209 3.59 -22.91 17.56
C LEU A 209 4.52 -23.12 18.76
N ILE A 210 3.97 -23.07 19.96
CA ILE A 210 4.67 -23.47 21.19
C ILE A 210 4.33 -24.94 21.45
N ALA A 211 5.24 -25.85 21.09
CA ALA A 211 5.07 -27.27 21.30
C ALA A 211 6.43 -27.97 21.50
N PRO A 212 6.47 -29.10 22.23
CA PRO A 212 7.70 -29.87 22.42
C PRO A 212 8.32 -30.28 21.05
N GLY A 213 9.62 -30.08 20.92
CA GLY A 213 10.40 -30.43 19.71
C GLY A 213 10.42 -29.34 18.62
N LEU A 214 9.67 -28.27 18.79
CA LEU A 214 9.73 -27.12 17.87
C LEU A 214 10.79 -26.08 18.32
N VAL A 215 11.21 -25.25 17.40
CA VAL A 215 12.16 -24.15 17.67
C VAL A 215 11.50 -23.10 18.56
N ALA A 216 12.20 -22.71 19.62
CA ALA A 216 11.71 -21.71 20.60
C ALA A 216 12.02 -20.29 20.16
N ASP A 217 11.56 -19.88 18.97
CA ASP A 217 11.58 -18.48 18.52
C ASP A 217 10.39 -17.74 19.17
N LEU A 218 10.62 -17.14 20.33
CA LEU A 218 9.60 -16.50 21.16
C LEU A 218 9.76 -14.99 21.18
N LEU A 219 8.63 -14.29 21.10
CA LEU A 219 8.54 -12.84 21.26
C LEU A 219 7.73 -12.54 22.52
N LEU A 220 8.28 -11.66 23.39
CA LEU A 220 7.67 -11.18 24.63
C LEU A 220 7.20 -9.74 24.48
#